data_c07c82bcc3ef607ca297bf7be8d433a2
#
_entry.id   c07c82bcc3ef607ca297bf7be8d433a2
#
_cell.length_a   1.000
_cell.length_b   1.000
_cell.length_c   1.000
_cell.angle_alpha   90.00
_cell.angle_beta   90.00
_cell.angle_gamma   90.00
#
_symmetry.space_group_name_H-M   'P 1'
#
loop_
_entity.id
_entity.type
_entity.pdbx_description
1 polymer ?
#
loop_
_entity_poly.entity_id
_entity_poly.type
_entity_poly.pdbx_seq_one_letter_code
_entity_poly.pdbx_strand_id
1 'polypeptide(L)'
;MGAAYQHDGMSADEAVRLLGLKPHPEGGFYRETYRDPRTDAQGRSVSSLIYFLLGTGDVSAWHRVDAAEVWHWHAGAPLSLTVCENGHDCQSVHLGADLKAGQRPQFVVPANWWQTATSLGAWTLVGCTVAPAFDFAHFELAPPDWRPQPRGGSL
;
A
#
# COMPACT_ATOMS: atom_id res chain seq x y z
N MET A 1 8.13 -26.34 -6.62
CA MET A 1 8.49 -25.86 -5.76
C MET A 1 8.77 -24.53 -5.82
N GLY A 2 8.27 -23.72 -5.66
CA GLY A 2 8.33 -22.37 -5.75
C GLY A 2 9.23 -21.80 -4.75
N ALA A 3 10.42 -22.05 -4.90
CA ALA A 3 11.41 -21.27 -4.23
C ALA A 3 11.35 -19.86 -4.78
N ALA A 4 10.20 -19.40 -4.93
CA ALA A 4 9.97 -18.14 -5.46
C ALA A 4 10.67 -17.13 -4.60
N TYR A 5 11.59 -16.46 -5.12
CA TYR A 5 12.00 -15.14 -4.64
C TYR A 5 12.26 -15.05 -3.14
N GLN A 6 12.95 -16.05 -2.60
CA GLN A 6 13.53 -15.86 -1.30
C GLN A 6 14.68 -14.93 -1.54
N HIS A 7 14.53 -13.72 -1.05
CA HIS A 7 15.66 -12.81 -0.97
C HIS A 7 16.55 -13.35 0.12
N ASP A 8 17.40 -14.31 -0.22
CA ASP A 8 18.24 -15.08 0.67
C ASP A 8 18.71 -14.28 1.86
N GLY A 9 17.94 -14.33 2.93
CA GLY A 9 18.34 -13.72 4.18
C GLY A 9 18.32 -12.20 4.24
N MET A 10 17.81 -11.49 3.23
CA MET A 10 17.73 -10.03 3.33
C MET A 10 16.72 -9.63 4.40
N SER A 11 17.13 -8.76 5.31
CA SER A 11 16.24 -8.21 6.33
C SER A 11 15.51 -6.97 5.82
N ALA A 12 14.46 -6.59 6.52
CA ALA A 12 13.76 -5.34 6.23
C ALA A 12 14.72 -4.16 6.31
N ASP A 13 15.58 -4.11 7.33
CA ASP A 13 16.54 -3.02 7.50
C ASP A 13 17.51 -2.92 6.32
N GLU A 14 17.95 -4.05 5.79
CA GLU A 14 18.81 -4.05 4.62
C GLU A 14 18.08 -3.50 3.40
N ALA A 15 16.84 -3.90 3.18
CA ALA A 15 16.04 -3.40 2.07
C ALA A 15 15.82 -1.89 2.19
N VAL A 16 15.49 -1.40 3.38
CA VAL A 16 15.33 0.03 3.65
C VAL A 16 16.61 0.78 3.28
N ARG A 17 17.75 0.26 3.70
CA ARG A 17 19.04 0.90 3.42
C ARG A 17 19.37 0.88 1.93
N LEU A 18 19.22 -0.28 1.30
CA LEU A 18 19.59 -0.43 -0.12
C LEU A 18 18.73 0.43 -1.04
N LEU A 19 17.47 0.60 -0.71
CA LEU A 19 16.55 1.40 -1.51
C LEU A 19 16.45 2.85 -1.06
N GLY A 20 17.10 3.21 0.04
CA GLY A 20 17.09 4.59 0.55
C GLY A 20 15.71 5.01 1.05
N LEU A 21 15.01 4.11 1.76
CA LEU A 21 13.67 4.40 2.24
C LEU A 21 13.70 5.19 3.55
N LYS A 22 12.63 5.92 3.83
CA LYS A 22 12.46 6.69 5.06
C LYS A 22 11.07 6.41 5.63
N PRO A 23 10.84 6.69 6.94
CA PRO A 23 9.54 6.43 7.54
C PRO A 23 8.41 7.18 6.84
N HIS A 24 7.27 6.50 6.68
CA HIS A 24 6.04 7.09 6.13
C HIS A 24 5.09 7.48 7.28
N PRO A 25 4.37 8.62 7.15
CA PRO A 25 3.41 9.02 8.19
C PRO A 25 2.33 7.99 8.51
N GLU A 26 1.92 7.17 7.51
CA GLU A 26 0.91 6.11 7.72
C GLU A 26 1.49 4.85 8.32
N GLY A 27 2.78 4.74 8.46
CA GLY A 27 3.50 3.54 8.90
C GLY A 27 4.30 2.95 7.74
N GLY A 28 5.33 2.17 8.09
CA GLY A 28 6.23 1.60 7.10
C GLY A 28 7.25 2.61 6.59
N PHE A 29 7.90 2.26 5.49
CA PHE A 29 9.00 3.04 4.90
C PHE A 29 8.76 3.23 3.41
N TYR A 30 9.15 4.38 2.88
CA TYR A 30 8.92 4.68 1.48
C TYR A 30 10.00 5.57 0.88
N ARG A 31 10.00 5.60 -0.47
CA ARG A 31 10.77 6.57 -1.24
C ARG A 31 10.01 6.88 -2.52
N GLU A 32 9.81 8.16 -2.81
CA GLU A 32 9.28 8.56 -4.10
C GLU A 32 10.37 8.40 -5.15
N THR A 33 10.13 7.56 -6.15
CA THR A 33 11.10 7.28 -7.20
C THR A 33 10.81 8.04 -8.48
N TYR A 34 9.58 8.51 -8.64
CA TYR A 34 9.18 9.26 -9.82
C TYR A 34 8.03 10.19 -9.53
N ARG A 35 8.09 11.39 -10.09
CA ARG A 35 7.00 12.35 -10.13
C ARG A 35 6.98 12.97 -11.51
N ASP A 36 5.87 12.82 -12.22
CA ASP A 36 5.75 13.30 -13.59
C ASP A 36 5.88 14.83 -13.61
N PRO A 37 6.74 15.40 -14.47
CA PRO A 37 6.86 16.86 -14.56
C PRO A 37 5.63 17.52 -15.16
N ARG A 38 4.76 16.77 -15.85
CA ARG A 38 3.52 17.33 -16.38
C ARG A 38 2.51 17.52 -15.26
N THR A 39 1.75 18.58 -15.34
CA THR A 39 0.74 18.91 -14.31
C THR A 39 -0.63 19.04 -14.97
N ASP A 40 -1.66 18.84 -14.16
CA ASP A 40 -3.05 19.06 -14.57
C ASP A 40 -3.41 20.55 -14.46
N ALA A 41 -4.68 20.89 -14.72
CA ALA A 41 -5.15 22.25 -14.70
C ALA A 41 -5.02 22.91 -13.32
N GLN A 42 -4.96 22.13 -12.24
CA GLN A 42 -4.80 22.62 -10.89
C GLN A 42 -3.34 22.67 -10.44
N GLY A 43 -2.40 22.33 -11.31
CA GLY A 43 -0.98 22.34 -10.99
C GLY A 43 -0.49 21.08 -10.28
N ARG A 44 -1.31 20.04 -10.18
CA ARG A 44 -0.93 18.76 -9.57
C ARG A 44 -0.26 17.88 -10.61
N SER A 45 0.85 17.22 -10.24
CA SER A 45 1.51 16.27 -11.12
C SER A 45 0.53 15.19 -11.57
N VAL A 46 0.66 14.72 -12.80
CA VAL A 46 -0.26 13.71 -13.34
C VAL A 46 -0.01 12.31 -12.80
N SER A 47 1.15 12.02 -12.23
CA SER A 47 1.39 10.73 -11.57
C SER A 47 2.60 10.77 -10.66
N SER A 48 2.62 9.88 -9.67
CA SER A 48 3.78 9.64 -8.82
C SER A 48 3.93 8.15 -8.56
N LEU A 49 5.14 7.74 -8.20
CA LEU A 49 5.47 6.35 -7.94
C LEU A 49 6.39 6.28 -6.72
N ILE A 50 6.08 5.36 -5.81
CA ILE A 50 6.92 5.11 -4.65
C ILE A 50 7.30 3.64 -4.56
N TYR A 51 8.43 3.36 -3.90
CA TYR A 51 8.60 2.10 -3.20
C TYR A 51 7.98 2.24 -1.83
N PHE A 52 7.38 1.17 -1.33
CA PHE A 52 6.79 1.13 0.01
C PHE A 52 7.09 -0.22 0.63
N LEU A 53 7.58 -0.21 1.87
CA LEU A 53 7.98 -1.43 2.57
C LEU A 53 7.32 -1.48 3.94
N LEU A 54 6.70 -2.62 4.22
CA LEU A 54 6.14 -2.92 5.55
C LEU A 54 6.92 -4.09 6.13
N GLY A 55 7.49 -3.91 7.32
CA GLY A 55 8.17 -4.97 8.07
C GLY A 55 7.22 -5.66 9.03
N THR A 56 7.78 -6.57 9.83
CA THR A 56 7.02 -7.27 10.87
C THR A 56 6.44 -6.25 11.84
N GLY A 57 5.13 -6.34 12.05
CA GLY A 57 4.44 -5.45 12.98
C GLY A 57 4.14 -4.05 12.44
N ASP A 58 4.65 -3.71 11.26
CA ASP A 58 4.29 -2.43 10.65
C ASP A 58 2.87 -2.51 10.09
N VAL A 59 2.16 -1.41 10.19
CA VAL A 59 0.82 -1.28 9.64
C VAL A 59 0.78 -0.01 8.82
N SER A 60 0.34 -0.12 7.56
CA SER A 60 -0.08 1.06 6.82
C SER A 60 -1.47 1.40 7.35
N ALA A 61 -1.55 2.41 8.20
CA ALA A 61 -2.78 2.78 8.91
C ALA A 61 -3.90 3.15 7.94
N TRP A 62 -5.14 3.03 8.39
CA TRP A 62 -6.29 3.39 7.57
C TRP A 62 -6.15 4.80 7.01
N HIS A 63 -6.20 4.90 5.70
CA HIS A 63 -6.09 6.18 5.00
C HIS A 63 -6.81 6.10 3.67
N ARG A 64 -6.99 7.25 3.03
CA ARG A 64 -7.51 7.32 1.66
C ARG A 64 -6.88 8.48 0.91
N VAL A 65 -6.91 8.36 -0.40
CA VAL A 65 -6.38 9.36 -1.33
C VAL A 65 -7.46 9.67 -2.35
N ASP A 66 -7.50 10.88 -2.84
CA ASP A 66 -8.51 11.32 -3.81
C ASP A 66 -8.21 10.89 -5.25
N ALA A 67 -7.33 9.93 -5.43
CA ALA A 67 -6.96 9.39 -6.74
C ALA A 67 -6.84 7.88 -6.62
N ALA A 68 -6.95 7.17 -7.74
CA ALA A 68 -6.74 5.73 -7.75
C ALA A 68 -5.30 5.42 -7.42
N GLU A 69 -5.09 4.41 -6.58
CA GLU A 69 -3.75 3.95 -6.22
C GLU A 69 -3.58 2.51 -6.65
N VAL A 70 -2.51 2.24 -7.39
CA VAL A 70 -2.20 0.87 -7.83
C VAL A 70 -1.06 0.34 -6.99
N TRP A 71 -1.31 -0.79 -6.32
CA TRP A 71 -0.30 -1.50 -5.54
C TRP A 71 0.31 -2.59 -6.42
N HIS A 72 1.64 -2.65 -6.46
CA HIS A 72 2.39 -3.63 -7.23
C HIS A 72 3.26 -4.43 -6.27
N TRP A 73 3.00 -5.72 -6.11
CA TRP A 73 3.84 -6.57 -5.26
C TRP A 73 5.16 -6.84 -5.96
N HIS A 74 6.26 -6.57 -5.27
CA HIS A 74 7.60 -6.75 -5.83
C HIS A 74 8.38 -7.88 -5.18
N ALA A 75 8.38 -7.96 -3.85
CA ALA A 75 9.29 -8.88 -3.17
C ALA A 75 8.89 -9.11 -1.72
N GLY A 76 9.45 -10.17 -1.13
CA GLY A 76 9.24 -10.50 0.27
C GLY A 76 8.02 -11.38 0.48
N ALA A 77 7.40 -11.26 1.64
CA ALA A 77 6.20 -12.01 1.98
C ALA A 77 4.99 -11.46 1.23
N PRO A 78 3.89 -12.23 1.16
CA PRO A 78 2.62 -11.67 0.70
C PRO A 78 2.16 -10.52 1.60
N LEU A 79 1.31 -9.68 1.06
CA LEU A 79 0.77 -8.53 1.78
C LEU A 79 -0.74 -8.67 1.88
N SER A 80 -1.30 -8.36 3.03
CA SER A 80 -2.75 -8.28 3.20
C SER A 80 -3.17 -6.82 3.05
N LEU A 81 -3.99 -6.55 2.05
CA LEU A 81 -4.54 -5.22 1.77
C LEU A 81 -6.04 -5.28 1.99
N THR A 82 -6.55 -4.43 2.87
CA THR A 82 -7.99 -4.33 3.13
C THR A 82 -8.48 -2.98 2.64
N VAL A 83 -9.55 -3.00 1.85
CA VAL A 83 -10.14 -1.79 1.26
C VAL A 83 -11.60 -1.68 1.60
N CYS A 84 -12.07 -0.45 1.79
CA CYS A 84 -13.46 -0.15 2.15
C CYS A 84 -13.94 1.04 1.35
N GLU A 85 -14.97 0.85 0.55
CA GLU A 85 -15.53 1.94 -0.24
C GLU A 85 -16.14 3.04 0.63
N ASN A 86 -16.86 2.63 1.66
CA ASN A 86 -17.73 3.55 2.41
C ASN A 86 -17.58 3.47 3.92
N GLY A 87 -16.55 2.80 4.41
CA GLY A 87 -16.39 2.59 5.85
C GLY A 87 -17.23 1.44 6.40
N HIS A 88 -17.95 0.73 5.56
CA HIS A 88 -18.82 -0.39 5.97
C HIS A 88 -18.49 -1.67 5.21
N ASP A 89 -18.42 -1.60 3.89
CA ASP A 89 -18.26 -2.76 3.03
C ASP A 89 -16.79 -2.92 2.67
N CYS A 90 -16.12 -3.80 3.39
CA CYS A 90 -14.69 -4.02 3.23
C CYS A 90 -14.39 -5.36 2.61
N GLN A 91 -13.27 -5.43 1.90
CA GLN A 91 -12.74 -6.70 1.41
C GLN A 91 -11.24 -6.71 1.61
N SER A 92 -10.70 -7.89 1.86
CA SER A 92 -9.26 -8.08 1.97
C SER A 92 -8.78 -8.90 0.79
N VAL A 93 -7.64 -8.50 0.24
CA VAL A 93 -6.97 -9.22 -0.83
C VAL A 93 -5.52 -9.48 -0.41
N HIS A 94 -4.94 -10.56 -0.94
CA HIS A 94 -3.54 -10.86 -0.68
C HIS A 94 -2.74 -10.57 -1.94
N LEU A 95 -1.73 -9.73 -1.80
CA LEU A 95 -0.81 -9.44 -2.89
C LEU A 95 0.41 -10.34 -2.78
N GLY A 96 0.82 -10.91 -3.90
CA GLY A 96 1.96 -11.80 -3.94
C GLY A 96 2.06 -12.51 -5.26
N ALA A 97 2.97 -13.48 -5.34
CA ALA A 97 3.26 -14.20 -6.57
C ALA A 97 2.55 -15.55 -6.67
N ASP A 98 1.95 -16.04 -5.59
CA ASP A 98 1.33 -17.36 -5.60
C ASP A 98 -0.09 -17.29 -6.12
N LEU A 99 -0.22 -17.30 -7.44
CA LEU A 99 -1.51 -17.16 -8.11
C LEU A 99 -2.46 -18.29 -7.79
N LYS A 100 -1.95 -19.51 -7.59
CA LYS A 100 -2.79 -20.67 -7.27
C LYS A 100 -3.41 -20.54 -5.87
N ALA A 101 -2.71 -19.86 -4.95
CA ALA A 101 -3.23 -19.59 -3.62
C ALA A 101 -4.18 -18.39 -3.58
N GLY A 102 -4.46 -17.80 -4.72
CA GLY A 102 -5.36 -16.63 -4.79
C GLY A 102 -4.66 -15.30 -4.66
N GLN A 103 -3.33 -15.28 -4.55
CA GLN A 103 -2.59 -14.03 -4.50
C GLN A 103 -2.57 -13.37 -5.87
N ARG A 104 -2.43 -12.05 -5.87
CA ARG A 104 -2.33 -11.28 -7.12
C ARG A 104 -1.16 -10.30 -7.01
N PRO A 105 -0.41 -10.08 -8.10
CA PRO A 105 0.75 -9.19 -8.03
C PRO A 105 0.39 -7.71 -8.07
N GLN A 106 -0.84 -7.35 -8.39
CA GLN A 106 -1.27 -5.95 -8.38
C GLN A 106 -2.73 -5.82 -7.99
N PHE A 107 -3.10 -4.65 -7.47
CA PHE A 107 -4.48 -4.35 -7.10
C PHE A 107 -4.70 -2.85 -7.18
N VAL A 108 -5.86 -2.43 -7.69
CA VAL A 108 -6.23 -1.02 -7.79
C VAL A 108 -7.17 -0.67 -6.64
N VAL A 109 -6.79 0.33 -5.85
CA VAL A 109 -7.67 0.93 -4.85
C VAL A 109 -8.32 2.15 -5.51
N PRO A 110 -9.64 2.13 -5.71
CA PRO A 110 -10.30 3.29 -6.32
C PRO A 110 -10.15 4.56 -5.49
N ALA A 111 -10.29 5.71 -6.14
CA ALA A 111 -10.21 7.00 -5.47
C ALA A 111 -11.17 7.07 -4.29
N ASN A 112 -10.70 7.63 -3.19
CA ASN A 112 -11.46 7.88 -1.97
C ASN A 112 -11.87 6.63 -1.17
N TRP A 113 -11.43 5.45 -1.57
CA TRP A 113 -11.65 4.26 -0.75
C TRP A 113 -10.65 4.23 0.39
N TRP A 114 -11.11 3.80 1.57
CA TRP A 114 -10.22 3.57 2.71
C TRP A 114 -9.40 2.31 2.49
N GLN A 115 -8.15 2.33 2.92
CA GLN A 115 -7.24 1.21 2.78
C GLN A 115 -6.31 1.08 3.97
N THR A 116 -5.92 -0.15 4.27
CA THR A 116 -4.92 -0.49 5.28
C THR A 116 -4.18 -1.75 4.83
N ALA A 117 -2.95 -1.90 5.27
CA ALA A 117 -2.14 -3.04 4.83
C ALA A 117 -1.16 -3.50 5.90
N THR A 118 -0.86 -4.81 5.88
CA THR A 118 0.18 -5.41 6.71
C THR A 118 0.92 -6.46 5.90
N SER A 119 2.19 -6.67 6.22
CA SER A 119 2.94 -7.79 5.67
C SER A 119 2.51 -9.08 6.38
N LEU A 120 2.42 -10.16 5.62
CA LEU A 120 2.11 -11.48 6.18
C LEU A 120 3.37 -12.26 6.56
N GLY A 121 4.52 -11.62 6.59
CA GLY A 121 5.78 -12.24 6.97
C GLY A 121 6.75 -11.21 7.51
N ALA A 122 8.03 -11.45 7.31
CA ALA A 122 9.08 -10.59 7.86
C ALA A 122 9.06 -9.18 7.27
N TRP A 123 8.77 -9.07 5.98
CA TRP A 123 8.62 -7.79 5.29
C TRP A 123 8.02 -8.02 3.90
N THR A 124 7.42 -6.98 3.36
CA THR A 124 6.91 -6.95 1.98
C THR A 124 7.33 -5.65 1.33
N LEU A 125 7.85 -5.73 0.11
CA LEU A 125 8.14 -4.56 -0.71
C LEU A 125 7.11 -4.47 -1.81
N VAL A 126 6.49 -3.30 -1.93
CA VAL A 126 5.54 -3.00 -3.01
C VAL A 126 5.95 -1.70 -3.70
N GLY A 127 5.39 -1.48 -4.88
CA GLY A 127 5.37 -0.17 -5.52
C GLY A 127 3.95 0.35 -5.50
N CYS A 128 3.79 1.67 -5.39
CA CYS A 128 2.47 2.29 -5.44
C CYS A 128 2.49 3.42 -6.46
N THR A 129 1.58 3.34 -7.44
CA THR A 129 1.40 4.39 -8.43
C THR A 129 0.11 5.14 -8.11
N VAL A 130 0.17 6.46 -8.06
CA VAL A 130 -1.00 7.31 -7.84
C VAL A 130 -1.10 8.30 -9.00
N ALA A 131 -2.29 8.40 -9.59
CA ALA A 131 -2.55 9.31 -10.70
C ALA A 131 -3.97 9.87 -10.60
N PRO A 132 -4.13 11.19 -10.45
CA PRO A 132 -3.11 12.22 -10.25
C PRO A 132 -2.22 11.95 -9.06
N ALA A 133 -1.03 12.53 -9.06
CA ALA A 133 0.04 12.20 -8.12
C ALA A 133 -0.36 12.31 -6.66
N PHE A 134 0.29 11.50 -5.82
CA PHE A 134 0.14 11.58 -4.37
C PHE A 134 0.60 12.96 -3.88
N ASP A 135 -0.18 13.51 -2.95
CA ASP A 135 0.08 14.80 -2.36
C ASP A 135 -0.49 14.74 -0.95
N PHE A 136 0.29 15.11 0.05
CA PHE A 136 -0.18 15.06 1.44
C PHE A 136 -1.40 15.96 1.69
N ALA A 137 -1.60 16.98 0.87
CA ALA A 137 -2.80 17.83 0.93
C ALA A 137 -4.06 17.06 0.49
N HIS A 138 -3.92 15.97 -0.24
CA HIS A 138 -5.03 15.15 -0.74
C HIS A 138 -5.08 13.77 -0.10
N PHE A 139 -4.34 13.59 0.98
CA PHE A 139 -4.23 12.35 1.74
C PHE A 139 -4.98 12.54 3.06
N GLU A 140 -5.80 11.58 3.41
CA GLU A 140 -6.52 11.61 4.69
C GLU A 140 -6.17 10.38 5.51
N LEU A 141 -5.59 10.60 6.69
CA LEU A 141 -5.29 9.55 7.65
C LEU A 141 -6.46 9.47 8.62
N ALA A 142 -7.01 8.27 8.82
CA ALA A 142 -8.10 8.08 9.77
C ALA A 142 -7.60 8.33 11.20
N PRO A 143 -8.49 8.73 12.13
CA PRO A 143 -8.12 8.78 13.54
C PRO A 143 -7.62 7.43 14.02
N PRO A 144 -6.71 7.38 15.00
CA PRO A 144 -6.09 6.12 15.43
C PRO A 144 -7.07 5.04 15.87
N ASP A 145 -8.22 5.44 16.39
CA ASP A 145 -9.24 4.51 16.87
C ASP A 145 -10.34 4.22 15.84
N TRP A 146 -10.24 4.80 14.64
CA TRP A 146 -11.24 4.58 13.60
C TRP A 146 -11.18 3.16 13.08
N ARG A 147 -12.34 2.56 12.91
CA ARG A 147 -12.51 1.24 12.30
C ARG A 147 -13.73 1.24 11.41
N PRO A 148 -13.73 0.47 10.32
CA PRO A 148 -14.95 0.28 9.54
C PRO A 148 -16.06 -0.32 10.40
N GLN A 149 -17.30 0.10 10.12
CA GLN A 149 -18.48 -0.40 10.86
C GLN A 149 -19.30 -1.29 9.94
N PRO A 150 -19.37 -2.60 10.20
CA PRO A 150 -20.15 -3.50 9.36
C PRO A 150 -21.61 -3.06 9.26
N ARG A 151 -22.18 -3.17 8.04
CA ARG A 151 -23.59 -2.85 7.86
C ARG A 151 -24.46 -3.85 8.60
N GLY A 152 -25.56 -3.36 9.16
CA GLY A 152 -26.54 -4.23 9.75
C GLY A 152 -26.04 -5.08 10.87
N GLY A 153 -24.91 -4.72 11.42
CA GLY A 153 -24.37 -5.48 12.49
C GLY A 153 -25.17 -5.40 13.72
N SER A 154 -26.32 -4.99 13.62
CA SER A 154 -27.04 -4.85 14.73
C SER A 154 -27.79 -5.97 15.03
N LEU A 155 -27.84 -6.27 15.89
CA LEU A 155 -28.79 -7.00 16.43
C LEU A 155 -28.49 -7.54 17.47
#